data_ea5dd168ba167d59633d2e64884daec5
#
_entry.id   ea5dd168ba167d59633d2e64884daec5
#
_cell.length_a   1.000
_cell.length_b   1.000
_cell.length_c   1.000
_cell.angle_alpha   90.00
_cell.angle_beta   90.00
_cell.angle_gamma   90.00
#
_symmetry.space_group_name_H-M   'P 1'
#
loop_
_entity.id
_entity.type
_entity.pdbx_description
1 polymer ?
#
loop_
_entity_poly.entity_id
_entity_poly.type
_entity_poly.pdbx_seq_one_letter_code
_entity_poly.pdbx_strand_id
1 'polypeptide(L)'
;MDVRQKRNEALGKRVVKALESRNMEAYYAATKEEAVKKALELIPEGSSINMGGSMSVREVGLLDAVSSGNYEFYDRDKAATPEEKQEIALKAFTCDWFLGSVNAMSEDGVFVNIDGNANRVAAYAFGPKNVLLIVGMNKIVKTEEDAMHRARNEAAPINTQRFGIDTPCVKNGSCFDCKSPDCICCQIMVTRFSRIPRRFKVILVDENLGF
;
A
#
# COMPACT_ATOMS: atom_id res chain seq x y z
N MET A 1 21.11 17.99 0.74
CA MET A 1 20.81 16.53 0.66
C MET A 1 21.85 15.80 1.49
N ASP A 2 21.41 15.08 2.51
CA ASP A 2 22.33 14.28 3.32
C ASP A 2 22.72 12.95 2.64
N VAL A 3 23.60 12.17 3.27
CA VAL A 3 24.11 10.93 2.67
C VAL A 3 23.04 9.85 2.52
N ARG A 4 22.03 9.83 3.41
CA ARG A 4 20.90 8.88 3.34
C ARG A 4 19.98 9.24 2.18
N GLN A 5 19.65 10.51 2.02
CA GLN A 5 18.86 11.02 0.90
C GLN A 5 19.53 10.71 -0.45
N LYS A 6 20.84 10.91 -0.56
CA LYS A 6 21.59 10.55 -1.79
C LYS A 6 21.48 9.06 -2.11
N ARG A 7 21.63 8.21 -1.09
CA ARG A 7 21.46 6.76 -1.24
C ARG A 7 20.02 6.40 -1.64
N ASN A 8 19.03 6.98 -0.99
CA ASN A 8 17.62 6.70 -1.25
C ASN A 8 17.18 7.17 -2.64
N GLU A 9 17.64 8.33 -3.09
CA GLU A 9 17.39 8.81 -4.45
C GLU A 9 17.97 7.87 -5.51
N ALA A 10 19.22 7.43 -5.34
CA ALA A 10 19.85 6.49 -6.27
C ALA A 10 19.10 5.13 -6.31
N LEU A 11 18.73 4.62 -5.14
CA LEU A 11 17.94 3.38 -5.02
C LEU A 11 16.53 3.56 -5.59
N GLY A 12 15.83 4.63 -5.23
CA GLY A 12 14.49 4.91 -5.70
C GLY A 12 14.41 5.00 -7.23
N LYS A 13 15.34 5.71 -7.86
CA LYS A 13 15.45 5.77 -9.35
C LYS A 13 15.68 4.40 -9.98
N ARG A 14 16.41 3.50 -9.32
CA ARG A 14 16.62 2.13 -9.79
C ARG A 14 15.34 1.29 -9.65
N VAL A 15 14.66 1.40 -8.52
CA VAL A 15 13.38 0.68 -8.28
C VAL A 15 12.29 1.18 -9.24
N VAL A 16 12.23 2.47 -9.55
CA VAL A 16 11.33 3.02 -10.59
C VAL A 16 11.54 2.28 -11.92
N LYS A 17 12.77 2.17 -12.41
CA LYS A 17 13.07 1.45 -13.66
C LYS A 17 12.68 -0.04 -13.58
N ALA A 18 12.88 -0.66 -12.42
CA ALA A 18 12.48 -2.05 -12.19
C ALA A 18 10.96 -2.22 -12.28
N LEU A 19 10.17 -1.32 -11.68
CA LEU A 19 8.71 -1.30 -11.77
C LEU A 19 8.22 -1.06 -13.21
N GLU A 20 8.83 -0.13 -13.93
CA GLU A 20 8.51 0.14 -15.34
C GLU A 20 8.76 -1.11 -16.21
N SER A 21 9.85 -1.85 -15.99
CA SER A 21 10.12 -3.13 -16.67
C SER A 21 9.08 -4.21 -16.36
N ARG A 22 8.30 -4.04 -15.29
CA ARG A 22 7.20 -4.91 -14.88
C ARG A 22 5.83 -4.39 -15.34
N ASN A 23 5.82 -3.49 -16.33
CA ASN A 23 4.63 -2.92 -16.94
C ASN A 23 3.78 -2.05 -15.97
N MET A 24 4.43 -1.49 -14.98
CA MET A 24 3.85 -0.57 -13.99
C MET A 24 4.32 0.87 -14.28
N GLU A 25 3.62 1.84 -13.76
CA GLU A 25 4.01 3.24 -13.80
C GLU A 25 4.60 3.63 -12.45
N ALA A 26 5.77 4.28 -12.41
CA ALA A 26 6.43 4.54 -11.15
C ALA A 26 7.12 5.90 -11.11
N TYR A 27 7.20 6.46 -9.90
CA TYR A 27 7.78 7.78 -9.61
C TYR A 27 8.55 7.74 -8.29
N TYR A 28 9.53 8.62 -8.16
CA TYR A 28 10.22 8.91 -6.91
C TYR A 28 9.92 10.34 -6.50
N ALA A 29 9.52 10.52 -5.26
CA ALA A 29 9.28 11.81 -4.61
C ALA A 29 10.25 11.99 -3.45
N ALA A 30 10.94 13.12 -3.41
CA ALA A 30 11.90 13.44 -2.35
C ALA A 30 11.21 13.86 -1.05
N THR A 31 9.93 14.26 -1.11
CA THR A 31 9.13 14.69 0.04
C THR A 31 7.68 14.16 -0.04
N LYS A 32 6.96 14.25 1.08
CA LYS A 32 5.53 13.92 1.15
C LYS A 32 4.70 14.82 0.25
N GLU A 33 5.02 16.10 0.22
CA GLU A 33 4.32 17.11 -0.59
C GLU A 33 4.45 16.82 -2.08
N GLU A 34 5.66 16.46 -2.55
CA GLU A 34 5.89 16.03 -3.92
C GLU A 34 5.09 14.76 -4.26
N ALA A 35 5.01 13.81 -3.32
CA ALA A 35 4.24 12.59 -3.51
C ALA A 35 2.73 12.86 -3.63
N VAL A 36 2.18 13.71 -2.76
CA VAL A 36 0.76 14.13 -2.83
C VAL A 36 0.49 14.88 -4.13
N LYS A 37 1.34 15.85 -4.48
CA LYS A 37 1.22 16.59 -5.75
C LYS A 37 1.18 15.63 -6.94
N LYS A 38 2.12 14.68 -6.99
CA LYS A 38 2.17 13.67 -8.07
C LYS A 38 0.91 12.77 -8.08
N ALA A 39 0.42 12.36 -6.93
CA ALA A 39 -0.80 11.57 -6.81
C ALA A 39 -2.02 12.33 -7.39
N LEU A 40 -2.18 13.61 -7.04
CA LEU A 40 -3.28 14.46 -7.52
C LEU A 40 -3.15 14.79 -9.03
N GLU A 41 -1.94 14.88 -9.57
CA GLU A 41 -1.72 14.99 -11.03
C GLU A 41 -2.18 13.73 -11.80
N LEU A 42 -2.11 12.56 -11.16
CA LEU A 42 -2.49 11.29 -11.77
C LEU A 42 -3.99 11.00 -11.66
N ILE A 43 -4.64 11.46 -10.60
CA ILE A 43 -6.06 11.21 -10.31
C ILE A 43 -6.90 12.35 -10.88
N PRO A 44 -7.69 12.13 -11.93
CA PRO A 44 -8.56 13.18 -12.46
C PRO A 44 -9.62 13.61 -11.45
N GLU A 45 -9.93 14.89 -11.41
CA GLU A 45 -11.07 15.40 -10.63
C GLU A 45 -12.37 14.68 -11.00
N GLY A 46 -13.26 14.51 -10.03
CA GLY A 46 -14.50 13.77 -10.18
C GLY A 46 -14.36 12.25 -10.15
N SER A 47 -13.12 11.72 -10.05
CA SER A 47 -12.92 10.27 -9.96
C SER A 47 -13.52 9.68 -8.69
N SER A 48 -14.06 8.46 -8.80
CA SER A 48 -14.44 7.66 -7.66
C SER A 48 -13.21 6.97 -7.06
N ILE A 49 -13.03 7.11 -5.74
CA ILE A 49 -11.84 6.63 -5.03
C ILE A 49 -12.25 5.75 -3.86
N ASN A 50 -11.57 4.61 -3.72
CA ASN A 50 -11.66 3.75 -2.54
C ASN A 50 -10.26 3.49 -1.97
N MET A 51 -10.16 3.11 -0.71
CA MET A 51 -8.90 2.71 -0.09
C MET A 51 -9.09 1.67 1.01
N GLY A 52 -8.04 0.88 1.23
CA GLY A 52 -7.91 0.07 2.44
C GLY A 52 -7.44 0.89 3.64
N GLY A 53 -7.06 0.21 4.73
CA GLY A 53 -6.54 0.85 5.95
C GLY A 53 -5.07 1.27 5.85
N SER A 54 -4.63 1.89 4.78
CA SER A 54 -3.23 2.23 4.54
C SER A 54 -2.73 3.40 5.38
N MET A 55 -1.80 3.12 6.31
CA MET A 55 -1.13 4.18 7.07
C MET A 55 -0.26 5.04 6.17
N SER A 56 0.42 4.48 5.18
CA SER A 56 1.26 5.28 4.26
C SER A 56 0.46 6.33 3.49
N VAL A 57 -0.77 6.02 3.06
CA VAL A 57 -1.66 6.99 2.38
C VAL A 57 -2.11 8.10 3.35
N ARG A 58 -2.30 7.76 4.64
CA ARG A 58 -2.64 8.75 5.68
C ARG A 58 -1.45 9.63 6.02
N GLU A 59 -0.32 9.03 6.33
CA GLU A 59 0.89 9.73 6.80
C GLU A 59 1.53 10.63 5.76
N VAL A 60 1.35 10.32 4.46
CA VAL A 60 1.78 11.20 3.37
C VAL A 60 0.86 12.42 3.20
N GLY A 61 -0.37 12.38 3.75
CA GLY A 61 -1.38 13.43 3.62
C GLY A 61 -2.32 13.27 2.41
N LEU A 62 -2.22 12.17 1.66
CA LEU A 62 -3.06 11.96 0.47
C LEU A 62 -4.53 11.70 0.84
N LEU A 63 -4.81 11.06 1.98
CA LEU A 63 -6.18 10.86 2.44
C LEU A 63 -6.91 12.20 2.64
N ASP A 64 -6.26 13.15 3.31
CA ASP A 64 -6.85 14.46 3.59
C ASP A 64 -7.07 15.24 2.28
N ALA A 65 -6.11 15.15 1.35
CA ALA A 65 -6.21 15.79 0.05
C ALA A 65 -7.39 15.26 -0.79
N VAL A 66 -7.61 13.94 -0.84
CA VAL A 66 -8.74 13.36 -1.59
C VAL A 66 -10.07 13.55 -0.87
N SER A 67 -10.09 13.55 0.47
CA SER A 67 -11.32 13.75 1.25
C SER A 67 -11.85 15.18 1.19
N SER A 68 -10.97 16.17 0.99
CA SER A 68 -11.31 17.59 0.87
C SER A 68 -11.39 18.08 -0.58
N GLY A 69 -10.93 17.27 -1.52
CA GLY A 69 -10.90 17.58 -2.95
C GLY A 69 -12.23 17.27 -3.66
N ASN A 70 -12.25 17.50 -4.96
CA ASN A 70 -13.40 17.21 -5.81
C ASN A 70 -13.36 15.74 -6.29
N TYR A 71 -13.59 14.80 -5.38
CA TYR A 71 -13.58 13.35 -5.62
C TYR A 71 -14.78 12.67 -4.94
N GLU A 72 -15.26 11.58 -5.54
CA GLU A 72 -16.23 10.69 -4.90
C GLU A 72 -15.48 9.67 -4.03
N PHE A 73 -15.13 10.07 -2.79
CA PHE A 73 -14.35 9.23 -1.89
C PHE A 73 -15.23 8.31 -1.05
N TYR A 74 -15.10 6.99 -1.25
CA TYR A 74 -15.79 5.95 -0.48
C TYR A 74 -15.05 5.65 0.83
N ASP A 75 -15.35 6.43 1.87
CA ASP A 75 -14.72 6.35 3.17
C ASP A 75 -15.39 5.32 4.07
N ARG A 76 -14.76 4.15 4.20
CA ARG A 76 -15.28 3.08 5.07
C ARG A 76 -15.25 3.42 6.57
N ASP A 77 -14.46 4.39 6.99
CA ASP A 77 -14.36 4.79 8.40
C ASP A 77 -15.55 5.69 8.80
N LYS A 78 -16.33 6.17 7.82
CA LYS A 78 -17.61 6.87 8.02
C LYS A 78 -18.82 5.94 8.02
N ALA A 79 -18.65 4.64 7.74
CA ALA A 79 -19.75 3.68 7.77
C ALA A 79 -20.29 3.51 9.19
N ALA A 80 -21.62 3.64 9.34
CA ALA A 80 -22.29 3.53 10.62
C ALA A 80 -22.55 2.06 11.03
N THR A 81 -22.64 1.15 10.05
CA THR A 81 -22.93 -0.29 10.29
C THR A 81 -21.89 -1.19 9.63
N PRO A 82 -21.77 -2.46 10.07
CA PRO A 82 -20.94 -3.46 9.40
C PRO A 82 -21.33 -3.70 7.94
N GLU A 83 -22.63 -3.65 7.63
CA GLU A 83 -23.17 -3.84 6.29
C GLU A 83 -22.74 -2.72 5.36
N GLU A 84 -22.89 -1.46 5.77
CA GLU A 84 -22.38 -0.30 5.03
C GLU A 84 -20.88 -0.38 4.80
N LYS A 85 -20.12 -0.83 5.82
CA LYS A 85 -18.68 -1.03 5.71
C LYS A 85 -18.31 -2.07 4.67
N GLN A 86 -19.10 -3.13 4.56
CA GLN A 86 -18.94 -4.17 3.54
C GLN A 86 -19.29 -3.63 2.15
N GLU A 87 -20.40 -2.89 2.00
CA GLU A 87 -20.77 -2.26 0.74
C GLU A 87 -19.69 -1.31 0.23
N ILE A 88 -19.15 -0.45 1.11
CA ILE A 88 -18.05 0.43 0.77
C ILE A 88 -16.80 -0.38 0.36
N ALA A 89 -16.50 -1.48 1.05
CA ALA A 89 -15.37 -2.33 0.67
C ALA A 89 -15.55 -2.96 -0.73
N LEU A 90 -16.78 -3.30 -1.12
CA LEU A 90 -17.09 -3.82 -2.46
C LEU A 90 -16.94 -2.77 -3.56
N LYS A 91 -17.11 -1.47 -3.25
CA LYS A 91 -16.81 -0.38 -4.18
C LYS A 91 -15.35 -0.38 -4.67
N ALA A 92 -14.43 -1.00 -3.91
CA ALA A 92 -13.05 -1.18 -4.34
C ALA A 92 -12.90 -1.90 -5.69
N PHE A 93 -13.89 -2.66 -6.14
CA PHE A 93 -13.85 -3.36 -7.44
C PHE A 93 -14.35 -2.53 -8.62
N THR A 94 -15.15 -1.50 -8.37
CA THR A 94 -15.85 -0.72 -9.39
C THR A 94 -15.47 0.75 -9.43
N CYS A 95 -14.74 1.25 -8.43
CA CYS A 95 -14.23 2.62 -8.41
C CYS A 95 -13.17 2.86 -9.50
N ASP A 96 -12.89 4.10 -9.82
CA ASP A 96 -11.85 4.47 -10.79
C ASP A 96 -10.45 4.24 -10.23
N TRP A 97 -10.26 4.53 -8.93
CA TRP A 97 -8.97 4.47 -8.25
C TRP A 97 -9.05 3.76 -6.90
N PHE A 98 -8.09 2.87 -6.66
CA PHE A 98 -7.88 2.29 -5.34
C PHE A 98 -6.53 2.77 -4.78
N LEU A 99 -6.57 3.40 -3.60
CA LEU A 99 -5.37 3.88 -2.93
C LEU A 99 -4.86 2.87 -1.91
N GLY A 100 -3.56 2.68 -1.88
CA GLY A 100 -2.97 1.74 -0.95
C GLY A 100 -1.46 1.87 -0.78
N SER A 101 -0.87 0.81 -0.27
CA SER A 101 0.57 0.64 -0.08
C SER A 101 0.92 -0.84 -0.15
N VAL A 102 2.19 -1.17 0.00
CA VAL A 102 2.68 -2.54 0.11
C VAL A 102 3.18 -2.83 1.52
N ASN A 103 3.24 -4.11 1.91
CA ASN A 103 3.92 -4.50 3.14
C ASN A 103 5.44 -4.54 2.96
N ALA A 104 5.91 -4.93 1.77
CA ALA A 104 7.30 -4.85 1.37
C ALA A 104 7.43 -4.86 -0.15
N MET A 105 8.55 -4.36 -0.67
CA MET A 105 8.90 -4.37 -2.09
C MET A 105 10.39 -4.65 -2.25
N SER A 106 10.73 -5.53 -3.18
CA SER A 106 12.12 -5.79 -3.54
C SER A 106 12.71 -4.70 -4.43
N GLU A 107 14.03 -4.57 -4.47
CA GLU A 107 14.73 -3.60 -5.33
C GLU A 107 14.49 -3.84 -6.84
N ASP A 108 14.06 -5.03 -7.22
CA ASP A 108 13.67 -5.36 -8.59
C ASP A 108 12.17 -5.20 -8.86
N GLY A 109 11.39 -4.64 -7.90
CA GLY A 109 10.00 -4.21 -8.09
C GLY A 109 8.94 -5.28 -7.89
N VAL A 110 9.27 -6.42 -7.27
CA VAL A 110 8.27 -7.39 -6.79
C VAL A 110 7.76 -6.93 -5.43
N PHE A 111 6.45 -6.93 -5.21
CA PHE A 111 5.91 -6.54 -3.92
C PHE A 111 5.00 -7.59 -3.28
N VAL A 112 5.07 -7.62 -1.95
CA VAL A 112 4.36 -8.57 -1.09
C VAL A 112 3.33 -7.84 -0.26
N ASN A 113 2.11 -8.41 -0.23
CA ASN A 113 1.00 -7.92 0.56
C ASN A 113 0.39 -9.04 1.38
N ILE A 114 0.09 -8.76 2.65
CA ILE A 114 -0.53 -9.68 3.60
C ILE A 114 -1.84 -9.08 4.09
N ASP A 115 -2.93 -9.85 4.01
CA ASP A 115 -4.26 -9.46 4.48
C ASP A 115 -4.93 -10.56 5.31
N GLY A 116 -5.79 -10.15 6.26
CA GLY A 116 -6.68 -11.04 6.99
C GLY A 116 -7.91 -11.41 6.15
N ASN A 117 -8.65 -10.42 5.69
CA ASN A 117 -9.92 -10.61 4.96
C ASN A 117 -9.77 -10.59 3.44
N ALA A 118 -8.55 -10.51 2.92
CA ALA A 118 -8.23 -10.45 1.49
C ALA A 118 -8.80 -9.22 0.73
N ASN A 119 -9.52 -8.31 1.36
CA ASN A 119 -10.20 -7.21 0.67
C ASN A 119 -9.26 -6.30 -0.12
N ARG A 120 -8.09 -5.95 0.43
CA ARG A 120 -7.08 -5.14 -0.25
C ARG A 120 -6.38 -5.93 -1.35
N VAL A 121 -5.92 -7.15 -1.06
CA VAL A 121 -5.23 -7.97 -2.07
C VAL A 121 -6.16 -8.37 -3.22
N ALA A 122 -7.46 -8.58 -2.97
CA ALA A 122 -8.45 -8.81 -4.01
C ALA A 122 -8.63 -7.57 -4.91
N ALA A 123 -8.66 -6.35 -4.33
CA ALA A 123 -8.69 -5.11 -5.10
C ALA A 123 -7.42 -4.95 -5.95
N TYR A 124 -6.25 -5.36 -5.46
CA TYR A 124 -5.01 -5.35 -6.23
C TYR A 124 -5.02 -6.43 -7.33
N ALA A 125 -5.48 -7.64 -7.01
CA ALA A 125 -5.51 -8.75 -7.96
C ALA A 125 -6.52 -8.53 -9.09
N PHE A 126 -7.76 -8.12 -8.75
CA PHE A 126 -8.86 -7.98 -9.71
C PHE A 126 -9.82 -6.84 -9.35
N GLY A 127 -9.33 -5.70 -9.00
CA GLY A 127 -10.16 -4.52 -8.68
C GLY A 127 -10.13 -3.49 -9.82
N PRO A 128 -10.07 -2.20 -9.48
CA PRO A 128 -10.26 -1.10 -10.41
C PRO A 128 -9.17 -1.00 -11.46
N LYS A 129 -9.42 -0.15 -12.46
CA LYS A 129 -8.49 0.13 -13.56
C LYS A 129 -7.18 0.77 -13.07
N ASN A 130 -7.23 1.51 -11.96
CA ASN A 130 -6.09 2.22 -11.43
C ASN A 130 -5.89 1.86 -9.94
N VAL A 131 -4.68 1.43 -9.61
CA VAL A 131 -4.23 1.19 -8.24
C VAL A 131 -3.03 2.10 -7.98
N LEU A 132 -3.17 3.06 -7.07
CA LEU A 132 -2.10 3.96 -6.67
C LEU A 132 -1.51 3.51 -5.33
N LEU A 133 -0.21 3.22 -5.34
CA LEU A 133 0.53 2.76 -4.18
C LEU A 133 1.51 3.83 -3.71
N ILE A 134 1.35 4.28 -2.47
CA ILE A 134 2.31 5.15 -1.76
C ILE A 134 3.24 4.26 -0.96
N VAL A 135 4.53 4.30 -1.27
CA VAL A 135 5.51 3.38 -0.70
C VAL A 135 6.69 4.16 -0.13
N GLY A 136 6.83 4.15 1.20
CA GLY A 136 8.00 4.72 1.86
C GLY A 136 9.27 3.89 1.59
N MET A 137 10.43 4.54 1.53
CA MET A 137 11.72 3.87 1.30
C MET A 137 12.08 2.83 2.38
N ASN A 138 11.44 2.90 3.57
CA ASN A 138 11.54 1.89 4.61
C ASN A 138 11.01 0.50 4.21
N LYS A 139 10.22 0.41 3.15
CA LYS A 139 9.62 -0.85 2.67
C LYS A 139 10.41 -1.53 1.56
N ILE A 140 11.47 -0.88 1.08
CA ILE A 140 12.31 -1.42 0.02
C ILE A 140 13.40 -2.30 0.62
N VAL A 141 13.45 -3.54 0.16
CA VAL A 141 14.41 -4.56 0.58
C VAL A 141 15.11 -5.17 -0.63
N LYS A 142 16.16 -5.97 -0.40
CA LYS A 142 17.04 -6.42 -1.50
C LYS A 142 16.37 -7.37 -2.47
N THR A 143 15.69 -8.41 -1.95
CA THR A 143 15.15 -9.52 -2.73
C THR A 143 13.66 -9.73 -2.47
N GLU A 144 13.01 -10.58 -3.27
CA GLU A 144 11.63 -11.03 -3.03
C GLU A 144 11.52 -11.82 -1.72
N GLU A 145 12.55 -12.63 -1.41
CA GLU A 145 12.62 -13.39 -0.14
C GLU A 145 12.68 -12.44 1.06
N ASP A 146 13.52 -11.40 0.99
CA ASP A 146 13.56 -10.35 2.02
C ASP A 146 12.22 -9.61 2.13
N ALA A 147 11.52 -9.41 1.02
CA ALA A 147 10.20 -8.77 1.03
C ALA A 147 9.15 -9.66 1.72
N MET A 148 9.18 -10.95 1.49
CA MET A 148 8.34 -11.92 2.21
C MET A 148 8.68 -11.93 3.70
N HIS A 149 9.97 -11.95 4.03
CA HIS A 149 10.45 -11.92 5.42
C HIS A 149 10.01 -10.64 6.13
N ARG A 150 10.22 -9.46 5.51
CA ARG A 150 9.79 -8.17 6.07
C ARG A 150 8.28 -8.10 6.27
N ALA A 151 7.50 -8.52 5.27
CA ALA A 151 6.04 -8.49 5.35
C ALA A 151 5.50 -9.32 6.52
N ARG A 152 6.08 -10.51 6.76
CA ARG A 152 5.66 -11.42 7.82
C ARG A 152 6.20 -11.05 9.20
N ASN A 153 7.46 -10.64 9.29
CA ASN A 153 8.17 -10.52 10.58
C ASN A 153 8.27 -9.07 11.09
N GLU A 154 7.99 -8.09 10.25
CA GLU A 154 8.00 -6.67 10.63
C GLU A 154 6.62 -6.04 10.42
N ALA A 155 6.16 -5.95 9.17
CA ALA A 155 4.94 -5.20 8.84
C ALA A 155 3.68 -5.79 9.52
N ALA A 156 3.49 -7.11 9.50
CA ALA A 156 2.33 -7.74 10.10
C ALA A 156 2.32 -7.64 11.64
N PRO A 157 3.40 -7.95 12.38
CA PRO A 157 3.45 -7.76 13.83
C PRO A 157 3.24 -6.32 14.28
N ILE A 158 3.77 -5.33 13.55
CA ILE A 158 3.51 -3.92 13.85
C ILE A 158 2.04 -3.58 13.59
N ASN A 159 1.49 -4.01 12.47
CA ASN A 159 0.10 -3.71 12.11
C ASN A 159 -0.91 -4.31 13.09
N THR A 160 -0.62 -5.50 13.68
CA THR A 160 -1.51 -6.11 14.69
C THR A 160 -1.67 -5.28 15.95
N GLN A 161 -0.69 -4.46 16.31
CA GLN A 161 -0.76 -3.57 17.48
C GLN A 161 -1.88 -2.52 17.39
N ARG A 162 -2.42 -2.29 16.19
CA ARG A 162 -3.53 -1.34 15.95
C ARG A 162 -4.89 -1.91 16.31
N PHE A 163 -4.99 -3.21 16.46
CA PHE A 163 -6.25 -3.92 16.67
C PHE A 163 -6.26 -4.53 18.07
N GLY A 164 -7.36 -4.48 18.77
CA GLY A 164 -7.52 -5.14 20.07
C GLY A 164 -7.71 -6.65 19.95
N ILE A 165 -6.76 -7.34 19.30
CA ILE A 165 -6.83 -8.77 18.94
C ILE A 165 -5.86 -9.60 19.77
N ASP A 166 -6.19 -10.89 19.98
CA ASP A 166 -5.38 -11.81 20.74
C ASP A 166 -4.56 -12.73 19.82
N THR A 167 -3.40 -12.25 19.40
CA THR A 167 -2.45 -13.03 18.60
C THR A 167 -1.09 -13.11 19.28
N PRO A 168 -0.29 -14.16 19.01
CA PRO A 168 1.06 -14.28 19.57
C PRO A 168 1.96 -13.08 19.25
N CYS A 169 1.85 -12.50 18.07
CA CYS A 169 2.66 -11.35 17.66
C CYS A 169 2.27 -10.06 18.39
N VAL A 170 1.03 -9.88 18.82
CA VAL A 170 0.66 -8.76 19.72
C VAL A 170 1.36 -8.88 21.06
N LYS A 171 1.44 -10.10 21.63
CA LYS A 171 2.04 -10.35 22.93
C LYS A 171 3.57 -10.27 22.92
N ASN A 172 4.20 -10.73 21.84
CA ASN A 172 5.65 -10.96 21.79
C ASN A 172 6.39 -10.08 20.78
N GLY A 173 5.66 -9.26 19.97
CA GLY A 173 6.25 -8.37 18.97
C GLY A 173 6.85 -9.10 17.75
N SER A 174 6.68 -10.41 17.63
CA SER A 174 7.28 -11.23 16.56
C SER A 174 6.28 -12.21 15.96
N CYS A 175 6.50 -12.60 14.70
CA CYS A 175 5.68 -13.59 14.01
C CYS A 175 5.98 -15.01 14.50
N PHE A 176 4.94 -15.78 14.79
CA PHE A 176 5.01 -17.20 15.23
C PHE A 176 4.37 -18.16 14.22
N ASP A 177 4.07 -17.68 13.00
CA ASP A 177 3.34 -18.46 11.98
C ASP A 177 2.04 -19.07 12.54
N CYS A 178 1.32 -18.29 13.33
CA CYS A 178 0.16 -18.73 14.07
C CYS A 178 -1.06 -19.01 13.16
N LYS A 179 -1.97 -19.84 13.70
CA LYS A 179 -3.32 -20.07 13.13
C LYS A 179 -4.39 -19.57 14.10
N SER A 180 -4.10 -18.44 14.78
CA SER A 180 -5.06 -17.81 15.69
C SER A 180 -6.33 -17.40 14.92
N PRO A 181 -7.53 -17.52 15.53
CA PRO A 181 -8.77 -17.00 14.94
C PRO A 181 -8.70 -15.51 14.57
N ASP A 182 -7.93 -14.73 15.32
CA ASP A 182 -7.72 -13.30 15.11
C ASP A 182 -6.57 -12.98 14.14
N CYS A 183 -6.00 -13.99 13.47
CA CYS A 183 -4.87 -13.79 12.57
C CYS A 183 -5.20 -12.84 11.41
N ILE A 184 -4.35 -11.83 11.19
CA ILE A 184 -4.48 -10.91 10.05
C ILE A 184 -3.60 -11.30 8.86
N CYS A 185 -2.99 -12.48 8.87
CA CYS A 185 -2.04 -12.95 7.85
C CYS A 185 -2.59 -14.14 7.07
N CYS A 186 -3.91 -14.12 6.76
CA CYS A 186 -4.58 -15.25 6.13
C CYS A 186 -4.30 -15.37 4.63
N GLN A 187 -3.98 -14.24 3.98
CA GLN A 187 -3.72 -14.17 2.56
C GLN A 187 -2.38 -13.47 2.31
N ILE A 188 -1.53 -14.11 1.52
CA ILE A 188 -0.24 -13.54 1.09
C ILE A 188 -0.25 -13.47 -0.43
N MET A 189 -0.11 -12.26 -0.98
CA MET A 189 -0.06 -12.03 -2.41
C MET A 189 1.30 -11.47 -2.81
N VAL A 190 1.94 -12.13 -3.77
CA VAL A 190 3.14 -11.63 -4.45
C VAL A 190 2.72 -11.09 -5.81
N THR A 191 3.02 -9.83 -6.07
CA THR A 191 2.78 -9.21 -7.37
C THR A 191 4.11 -9.04 -8.10
N ARG A 192 4.30 -9.87 -9.12
CA ARG A 192 5.53 -9.93 -9.90
C ARG A 192 5.51 -9.04 -11.15
N PHE A 193 4.34 -8.89 -11.78
CA PHE A 193 4.18 -8.20 -13.06
C PHE A 193 2.74 -7.72 -13.22
N SER A 194 2.53 -6.61 -13.90
CA SER A 194 1.18 -6.13 -14.25
C SER A 194 0.87 -6.50 -15.71
N ARG A 195 -0.10 -7.42 -15.92
CA ARG A 195 -0.55 -7.77 -17.28
C ARG A 195 -1.21 -6.57 -17.98
N ILE A 196 -1.97 -5.77 -17.20
CA ILE A 196 -2.59 -4.55 -17.72
C ILE A 196 -1.57 -3.43 -17.61
N PRO A 197 -1.16 -2.80 -18.73
CA PRO A 197 -0.18 -1.72 -18.72
C PRO A 197 -0.59 -0.59 -17.79
N ARG A 198 0.34 -0.14 -16.94
CA ARG A 198 0.20 1.04 -16.08
C ARG A 198 -1.00 1.00 -15.12
N ARG A 199 -1.61 -0.20 -14.89
CA ARG A 199 -2.67 -0.33 -13.91
C ARG A 199 -2.19 0.00 -12.50
N PHE A 200 -0.99 -0.49 -12.14
CA PHE A 200 -0.32 -0.07 -10.91
C PHE A 200 0.49 1.20 -11.17
N LYS A 201 0.26 2.20 -10.32
CA LYS A 201 1.04 3.43 -10.23
C LYS A 201 1.68 3.47 -8.86
N VAL A 202 2.99 3.57 -8.81
CA VAL A 202 3.76 3.51 -7.57
C VAL A 202 4.48 4.82 -7.37
N ILE A 203 4.29 5.45 -6.22
CA ILE A 203 5.08 6.61 -5.81
C ILE A 203 5.94 6.19 -4.63
N LEU A 204 7.24 6.08 -4.89
CA LEU A 204 8.26 5.88 -3.85
C LEU A 204 8.54 7.20 -3.17
N VAL A 205 8.49 7.24 -1.85
CA VAL A 205 8.67 8.46 -1.06
C VAL A 205 9.90 8.32 -0.18
N ASP A 206 10.79 9.33 -0.17
CA ASP A 206 12.00 9.35 0.66
C ASP A 206 11.70 9.62 2.14
N GLU A 207 10.78 8.82 2.66
CA GLU A 207 10.30 8.89 4.04
C GLU A 207 10.02 7.49 4.56
N ASN A 208 9.99 7.35 5.89
CA ASN A 208 9.44 6.17 6.54
C ASN A 208 7.92 6.34 6.64
N LEU A 209 7.16 5.53 5.90
CA LEU A 209 5.70 5.61 5.85
C LEU A 209 5.05 4.27 6.16
N GLY A 210 4.19 4.26 7.16
CA GLY A 210 3.48 3.08 7.62
C GLY A 210 4.43 1.95 8.03
N PHE A 211 3.98 0.70 7.87
CA PHE A 211 4.69 -0.48 8.37
C PHE A 211 5.20 -1.35 7.24
#